data_b291e6083d21b833e0cce75ee7bbff84
#
_entry.id   b291e6083d21b833e0cce75ee7bbff84
#
_cell.length_a   1.000
_cell.length_b   1.000
_cell.length_c   1.000
_cell.angle_alpha   90.00
_cell.angle_beta   90.00
_cell.angle_gamma   90.00
#
_symmetry.space_group_name_H-M   'P 1'
#
loop_
_entity.id
_entity.type
_entity.pdbx_description
1 polymer ?
#
loop_
_entity_poly.entity_id
_entity_poly.type
_entity_poly.pdbx_seq_one_letter_code
_entity_poly.pdbx_strand_id
1 'polypeptide(L)'
;YALNPQSSEYTETITVSEDNGTVFFEQVTTLMLPNLTKAALSALRLLIQGRFQLFTEDNNIIVDKSFGKCYLVGAYNGATVTGGTVALGKALGDMSGYTLTITSRERNSALIVEEGTTGIFDALGGTLTIVP
;
A
#
# COMPACT_ATOMS: atom_id res chain seq x y z
N TYR A 1 9.53 -1.01 -7.60
CA TYR A 1 9.25 -2.44 -7.72
C TYR A 1 7.82 -2.65 -8.22
N ALA A 2 7.65 -3.32 -9.33
CA ALA A 2 6.35 -3.61 -9.90
C ALA A 2 5.76 -4.85 -9.23
N LEU A 3 4.52 -4.75 -8.74
CA LEU A 3 3.79 -5.85 -8.15
C LEU A 3 3.00 -6.62 -9.22
N ASN A 4 2.84 -7.91 -9.01
CA ASN A 4 1.94 -8.68 -9.84
C ASN A 4 0.49 -8.23 -9.63
N PRO A 5 -0.37 -8.27 -10.66
CA PRO A 5 -1.77 -7.98 -10.50
C PRO A 5 -2.41 -8.84 -9.40
N GLN A 6 -3.29 -8.24 -8.61
CA GLN A 6 -3.99 -8.90 -7.50
C GLN A 6 -3.08 -9.38 -6.36
N SER A 7 -1.87 -8.85 -6.27
CA SER A 7 -0.93 -9.21 -5.20
C SER A 7 -0.93 -8.25 -4.02
N SER A 8 -1.74 -7.23 -4.06
CA SER A 8 -1.86 -6.24 -2.99
C SER A 8 -3.32 -5.96 -2.67
N GLU A 9 -3.55 -5.57 -1.43
CA GLU A 9 -4.88 -5.25 -0.92
C GLU A 9 -4.81 -4.03 -0.02
N TYR A 10 -5.80 -3.16 -0.14
CA TYR A 10 -5.98 -2.01 0.74
C TYR A 10 -7.34 -2.07 1.42
N THR A 11 -7.36 -1.94 2.73
CA THR A 11 -8.59 -1.84 3.52
C THR A 11 -8.51 -0.68 4.49
N GLU A 12 -9.64 -0.04 4.73
CA GLU A 12 -9.76 1.03 5.70
C GLU A 12 -10.86 0.67 6.70
N THR A 13 -10.51 0.65 7.98
CA THR A 13 -11.43 0.31 9.07
C THR A 13 -11.67 1.54 9.92
N ILE A 14 -12.95 1.86 10.14
CA ILE A 14 -13.34 2.96 11.00
C ILE A 14 -13.55 2.42 12.42
N THR A 15 -12.81 2.97 13.37
CA THR A 15 -12.95 2.60 14.78
C THR A 15 -13.51 3.79 15.55
N VAL A 16 -14.67 3.57 16.18
CA VAL A 16 -15.35 4.56 16.97
C VAL A 16 -15.44 4.07 18.41
N SER A 17 -15.01 4.90 19.36
CA SER A 17 -15.19 4.65 20.78
C SER A 17 -16.11 5.73 21.36
N GLU A 18 -17.37 5.37 21.60
CA GLU A 18 -18.34 6.31 22.17
C GLU A 18 -17.97 6.71 23.59
N ASP A 19 -17.45 5.78 24.38
CA ASP A 19 -17.06 6.02 25.77
C ASP A 19 -15.92 7.03 25.91
N ASN A 20 -14.98 7.00 24.97
CA ASN A 20 -13.82 7.90 24.96
C ASN A 20 -14.01 9.10 24.02
N GLY A 21 -15.06 9.12 23.22
CA GLY A 21 -15.30 10.14 22.22
C GLY A 21 -14.25 10.18 21.11
N THR A 22 -13.59 9.06 20.83
CA THR A 22 -12.53 8.98 19.82
C THR A 22 -13.00 8.26 18.56
N VAL A 23 -12.57 8.78 17.42
CA VAL A 23 -12.78 8.16 16.11
C VAL A 23 -11.46 8.19 15.38
N PHE A 24 -11.05 7.06 14.82
CA PHE A 24 -9.89 7.01 13.95
C PHE A 24 -10.09 6.02 12.81
N PHE A 25 -9.34 6.24 11.76
CA PHE A 25 -9.34 5.41 10.56
C PHE A 25 -8.05 4.60 10.53
N GLU A 26 -8.17 3.29 10.53
CA GLU A 26 -7.03 2.39 10.39
C GLU A 26 -6.91 1.97 8.93
N GLN A 27 -5.84 2.40 8.29
CA GLN A 27 -5.54 2.13 6.89
C GLN A 27 -4.53 1.00 6.83
N VAL A 28 -4.92 -0.12 6.27
CA VAL A 28 -4.08 -1.32 6.18
C VAL A 28 -3.85 -1.67 4.72
N THR A 29 -2.59 -1.78 4.35
CA THR A 29 -2.17 -2.24 3.02
C THR A 29 -1.35 -3.51 3.16
N THR A 30 -1.74 -4.55 2.46
CA THR A 30 -1.00 -5.81 2.42
C THR A 30 -0.33 -5.94 1.06
N LEU A 31 0.98 -6.15 1.06
CA LEU A 31 1.80 -6.31 -0.14
C LEU A 31 2.40 -7.71 -0.19
N MET A 32 2.37 -8.30 -1.37
CA MET A 32 3.05 -9.57 -1.65
C MET A 32 4.20 -9.30 -2.62
N LEU A 33 5.43 -9.57 -2.18
CA LEU A 33 6.65 -9.29 -2.94
C LEU A 33 7.36 -10.62 -3.27
N PRO A 34 7.07 -11.22 -4.42
CA PRO A 34 7.74 -12.47 -4.81
C PRO A 34 9.17 -12.24 -5.29
N ASN A 35 10.04 -13.19 -5.03
CA ASN A 35 11.38 -13.26 -5.61
C ASN A 35 12.23 -12.00 -5.45
N LEU A 36 12.36 -11.50 -4.22
CA LEU A 36 13.19 -10.32 -3.94
C LEU A 36 14.68 -10.59 -4.16
N THR A 37 15.33 -9.66 -4.86
CA THR A 37 16.78 -9.65 -4.99
C THR A 37 17.46 -9.19 -3.71
N LYS A 38 18.77 -9.43 -3.57
CA LYS A 38 19.54 -8.96 -2.42
C LYS A 38 19.49 -7.44 -2.27
N ALA A 39 19.53 -6.70 -3.36
CA ALA A 39 19.42 -5.25 -3.35
C ALA A 39 18.04 -4.78 -2.87
N ALA A 40 16.98 -5.44 -3.33
CA ALA A 40 15.61 -5.15 -2.90
C ALA A 40 15.41 -5.44 -1.40
N LEU A 41 16.05 -6.48 -0.86
CA LEU A 41 16.02 -6.78 0.58
C LEU A 41 16.66 -5.67 1.41
N SER A 42 17.76 -5.10 0.94
CA SER A 42 18.42 -3.97 1.64
C SER A 42 17.51 -2.74 1.68
N ALA A 43 16.85 -2.43 0.57
CA ALA A 43 15.86 -1.35 0.51
C ALA A 43 14.67 -1.62 1.43
N LEU A 44 14.19 -2.85 1.48
CA LEU A 44 13.08 -3.26 2.33
C LEU A 44 13.41 -3.09 3.82
N ARG A 45 14.65 -3.39 4.23
CA ARG A 45 15.08 -3.18 5.62
C ARG A 45 15.01 -1.72 6.04
N LEU A 46 15.35 -0.80 5.15
CA LEU A 46 15.21 0.64 5.41
C LEU A 46 13.75 1.04 5.53
N LEU A 47 12.90 0.49 4.67
CA LEU A 47 11.47 0.77 4.69
C LEU A 47 10.82 0.32 6.01
N ILE A 48 11.19 -0.85 6.51
CA ILE A 48 10.64 -1.41 7.75
C ILE A 48 10.95 -0.54 8.97
N GLN A 49 12.08 0.15 8.96
CA GLN A 49 12.54 0.97 10.09
C GLN A 49 11.98 2.40 10.09
N GLY A 50 11.38 2.84 8.99
CA GLY A 50 10.95 4.21 8.80
C GLY A 50 9.43 4.40 8.79
N ARG A 51 9.04 5.66 8.76
CA ARG A 51 7.68 6.08 8.43
C ARG A 51 7.65 6.64 7.02
N PHE A 52 6.59 6.35 6.30
CA PHE A 52 6.48 6.78 4.91
C PHE A 52 5.02 7.06 4.56
N GLN A 53 4.84 7.65 3.41
CA GLN A 53 3.52 7.82 2.79
C GLN A 53 3.42 6.84 1.62
N LEU A 54 2.24 6.32 1.41
CA LEU A 54 1.98 5.34 0.37
C LEU A 54 0.89 5.84 -0.57
N PHE A 55 1.16 5.80 -1.86
CA PHE A 55 0.16 6.04 -2.88
C PHE A 55 -0.40 4.70 -3.35
N THR A 56 -1.71 4.57 -3.31
CA THR A 56 -2.42 3.36 -3.75
C THR A 56 -3.41 3.74 -4.84
N GLU A 57 -3.31 3.11 -5.98
CA GLU A 57 -4.24 3.30 -7.08
C GLU A 57 -5.26 2.17 -7.13
N ASP A 58 -6.55 2.55 -7.27
CA ASP A 58 -7.64 1.59 -7.43
C ASP A 58 -7.60 0.98 -8.85
N ASN A 59 -7.89 -0.31 -8.92
CA ASN A 59 -8.03 -1.03 -10.20
C ASN A 59 -9.26 -0.62 -11.01
N ASN A 60 -10.24 0.03 -10.38
CA ASN A 60 -11.42 0.50 -11.07
C ASN A 60 -11.11 1.77 -11.86
N ILE A 61 -11.04 1.63 -13.16
CA ILE A 61 -10.72 2.75 -14.06
C ILE A 61 -11.83 3.80 -13.99
N ILE A 62 -11.44 5.05 -13.84
CA ILE A 62 -12.36 6.18 -13.91
C ILE A 62 -12.90 6.30 -15.33
N VAL A 63 -14.20 6.58 -15.46
CA VAL A 63 -14.84 6.78 -16.76
C VAL A 63 -14.07 7.84 -17.57
N ASP A 64 -13.78 7.55 -18.82
CA ASP A 64 -13.02 8.38 -19.77
C ASP A 64 -11.53 8.56 -19.43
N LYS A 65 -11.00 7.77 -18.49
CA LYS A 65 -9.56 7.81 -18.15
C LYS A 65 -8.97 6.39 -18.22
N SER A 66 -7.66 6.32 -18.27
CA SER A 66 -6.92 5.05 -18.33
C SER A 66 -6.39 4.59 -16.97
N PHE A 67 -6.77 5.27 -15.89
CA PHE A 67 -6.28 5.02 -14.54
C PHE A 67 -7.42 5.08 -13.51
N GLY A 68 -7.21 4.48 -12.35
CA GLY A 68 -8.13 4.51 -11.22
C GLY A 68 -7.90 5.67 -10.28
N LYS A 69 -8.71 5.75 -9.23
CA LYS A 69 -8.52 6.76 -8.18
C LYS A 69 -7.27 6.43 -7.37
N CYS A 70 -6.50 7.45 -7.06
CA CYS A 70 -5.32 7.34 -6.24
C CYS A 70 -5.61 7.81 -4.82
N TYR A 71 -5.21 7.01 -3.84
CA TYR A 71 -5.37 7.32 -2.42
C TYR A 71 -4.00 7.52 -1.79
N LEU A 72 -3.89 8.55 -0.95
CA LEU A 72 -2.70 8.78 -0.14
C LEU A 72 -2.90 8.18 1.25
N VAL A 73 -2.16 7.14 1.54
CA VAL A 73 -2.17 6.45 2.83
C VAL A 73 -1.09 7.05 3.73
N GLY A 74 -1.44 7.32 4.97
CA GLY A 74 -0.49 7.89 5.93
C GLY A 74 -0.16 9.35 5.69
N ALA A 75 -1.14 10.16 5.28
CA ALA A 75 -0.94 11.56 4.90
C ALA A 75 -0.39 12.43 6.03
N TYR A 76 -0.86 12.23 7.25
CA TYR A 76 -0.50 13.06 8.41
C TYR A 76 0.41 12.34 9.40
N ASN A 77 0.04 11.15 9.81
CA ASN A 77 0.77 10.39 10.84
C ASN A 77 1.84 9.46 10.26
N GLY A 78 1.79 9.22 8.96
CA GLY A 78 2.67 8.28 8.28
C GLY A 78 2.23 6.84 8.43
N ALA A 79 2.69 6.01 7.51
CA ALA A 79 2.49 4.57 7.51
C ALA A 79 3.76 3.86 7.96
N THR A 80 3.61 2.75 8.65
CA THR A 80 4.72 1.90 9.10
C THR A 80 4.43 0.44 8.75
N VAL A 81 5.48 -0.32 8.55
CA VAL A 81 5.36 -1.77 8.43
C VAL A 81 5.14 -2.36 9.82
N THR A 82 3.98 -2.95 10.04
CA THR A 82 3.58 -3.51 11.35
C THR A 82 3.78 -5.00 11.45
N GLY A 83 4.04 -5.68 10.34
CA GLY A 83 4.27 -7.11 10.34
C GLY A 83 4.50 -7.65 8.94
N GLY A 84 4.74 -8.92 8.87
CA GLY A 84 4.92 -9.61 7.62
C GLY A 84 5.47 -11.01 7.82
N THR A 85 5.50 -11.77 6.75
CA THR A 85 6.03 -13.13 6.76
C THR A 85 6.94 -13.35 5.55
N VAL A 86 7.89 -14.26 5.71
CA VAL A 86 8.72 -14.77 4.63
C VAL A 86 8.35 -16.22 4.40
N ALA A 87 7.99 -16.57 3.20
CA ALA A 87 7.65 -17.94 2.84
C ALA A 87 8.50 -18.40 1.66
N LEU A 88 9.03 -19.60 1.73
CA LEU A 88 9.81 -20.20 0.66
C LEU A 88 8.98 -21.20 -0.19
N GLY A 89 7.77 -21.49 0.26
CA GLY A 89 6.89 -22.45 -0.38
C GLY A 89 7.27 -23.89 -0.06
N LYS A 90 6.31 -24.79 -0.22
CA LYS A 90 6.47 -26.23 -0.05
C LYS A 90 6.44 -26.98 -1.38
N ALA A 91 5.51 -26.59 -2.24
CA ALA A 91 5.30 -27.18 -3.55
C ALA A 91 5.78 -26.21 -4.63
N LEU A 92 5.94 -26.71 -5.85
CA LEU A 92 6.42 -25.89 -6.98
C LEU A 92 5.49 -24.73 -7.32
N GLY A 93 4.20 -24.85 -7.02
CA GLY A 93 3.21 -23.79 -7.26
C GLY A 93 3.03 -22.81 -6.11
N ASP A 94 3.70 -23.02 -4.96
CA ASP A 94 3.56 -22.17 -3.80
C ASP A 94 4.30 -20.84 -4.01
N MET A 95 3.75 -19.77 -3.42
CA MET A 95 4.40 -18.46 -3.46
C MET A 95 5.66 -18.48 -2.58
N SER A 96 6.76 -18.03 -3.17
CA SER A 96 8.01 -17.80 -2.46
C SER A 96 8.29 -16.30 -2.45
N GLY A 97 8.35 -15.70 -1.27
CA GLY A 97 8.57 -14.25 -1.17
C GLY A 97 8.17 -13.68 0.18
N TYR A 98 7.91 -12.39 0.20
CA TYR A 98 7.58 -11.62 1.38
C TYR A 98 6.13 -11.14 1.33
N THR A 99 5.43 -11.26 2.44
CA THR A 99 4.15 -10.61 2.66
C THR A 99 4.34 -9.54 3.72
N LEU A 100 4.01 -8.29 3.39
CA LEU A 100 4.16 -7.16 4.31
C LEU A 100 2.80 -6.56 4.62
N THR A 101 2.61 -6.20 5.87
CA THR A 101 1.44 -5.44 6.32
C THR A 101 1.88 -4.04 6.72
N ILE A 102 1.33 -3.05 6.06
CA ILE A 102 1.60 -1.65 6.29
C ILE A 102 0.35 -1.04 6.92
N THR A 103 0.51 -0.38 8.05
CA THR A 103 -0.61 0.21 8.80
C THR A 103 -0.38 1.68 9.05
N SER A 104 -1.41 2.48 8.87
CA SER A 104 -1.46 3.87 9.29
C SER A 104 -2.74 4.13 10.06
N ARG A 105 -2.65 4.93 11.11
CA ARG A 105 -3.80 5.38 11.90
C ARG A 105 -3.95 6.87 11.77
N GLU A 106 -5.04 7.29 11.17
CA GLU A 106 -5.31 8.67 10.82
C GLU A 106 -6.62 9.15 11.41
N ARG A 107 -6.74 10.46 11.58
CA ARG A 107 -8.01 11.08 12.03
C ARG A 107 -9.07 11.10 10.93
N ASN A 108 -8.63 11.11 9.68
CA ASN A 108 -9.47 11.19 8.51
C ASN A 108 -9.23 9.99 7.59
N SER A 109 -10.20 9.73 6.74
CA SER A 109 -10.07 8.76 5.65
C SER A 109 -8.88 9.11 4.75
N ALA A 110 -8.38 8.12 4.01
CA ALA A 110 -7.31 8.32 3.05
C ALA A 110 -7.70 9.40 2.05
N LEU A 111 -6.78 10.32 1.81
CA LEU A 111 -7.02 11.42 0.88
C LEU A 111 -7.05 10.90 -0.56
N ILE A 112 -8.06 11.31 -1.31
CA ILE A 112 -8.09 11.07 -2.75
C ILE A 112 -7.21 12.13 -3.39
N VAL A 113 -6.18 11.70 -4.11
CA VAL A 113 -5.28 12.59 -4.83
C VAL A 113 -5.85 12.86 -6.20
N GLU A 114 -6.03 14.14 -6.52
CA GLU A 114 -6.48 14.54 -7.85
C GLU A 114 -5.37 14.28 -8.86
N GLU A 115 -5.65 13.39 -9.79
CA GLU A 115 -4.78 13.13 -10.92
C GLU A 115 -5.18 14.02 -12.11
N GLY A 116 -4.20 14.48 -12.85
CA GLY A 116 -4.43 15.17 -14.11
C GLY A 116 -4.96 14.21 -15.19
N THR A 117 -4.54 14.43 -16.42
CA THR A 117 -4.95 13.59 -17.55
C THR A 117 -4.17 12.28 -17.65
N THR A 118 -3.02 12.17 -17.00
CA THR A 118 -2.08 11.05 -17.14
C THR A 118 -1.99 10.15 -15.91
N GLY A 119 -2.61 10.51 -14.80
CA GLY A 119 -2.53 9.78 -13.55
C GLY A 119 -1.35 10.21 -12.65
N ILE A 120 -1.45 9.90 -11.37
CA ILE A 120 -0.45 10.30 -10.37
C ILE A 120 0.88 9.57 -10.57
N PHE A 121 0.85 8.29 -10.88
CA PHE A 121 2.08 7.51 -11.02
C PHE A 121 2.88 7.93 -12.24
N ASP A 122 2.25 8.33 -13.33
CA ASP A 122 2.92 8.91 -14.48
C ASP A 122 3.54 10.27 -14.13
N ALA A 123 2.83 11.10 -13.39
CA ALA A 123 3.34 12.38 -12.92
C ALA A 123 4.54 12.25 -11.98
N LEU A 124 4.62 11.17 -11.21
CA LEU A 124 5.73 10.87 -10.29
C LEU A 124 6.92 10.16 -10.97
N GLY A 125 6.87 9.98 -12.28
CA GLY A 125 7.94 9.32 -13.03
C GLY A 125 7.80 7.81 -13.21
N GLY A 126 6.65 7.24 -12.90
CA GLY A 126 6.27 5.88 -13.28
C GLY A 126 7.07 4.75 -12.67
N THR A 127 7.74 4.94 -11.53
CA THR A 127 8.68 3.96 -11.00
C THR A 127 8.10 2.98 -9.98
N LEU A 128 6.91 3.21 -9.45
CA LEU A 128 6.31 2.31 -8.47
C LEU A 128 4.80 2.26 -8.67
N THR A 129 4.32 1.20 -9.28
CA THR A 129 2.88 0.95 -9.41
C THR A 129 2.45 -0.08 -8.38
N ILE A 130 1.69 0.35 -7.38
CA ILE A 130 0.99 -0.55 -6.48
C ILE A 130 -0.46 -0.56 -6.93
N VAL A 131 -0.90 -1.67 -7.50
CA VAL A 131 -2.28 -1.87 -7.93
C VAL A 131 -2.93 -2.81 -6.94
N PRO A 132 -3.86 -2.34 -6.11
CA PRO A 132 -4.58 -3.21 -5.18
C PRO A 132 -5.53 -4.16 -5.90
#